data_f420ccd00c39b355217f55ed073ff749
#
_entry.id   f420ccd00c39b355217f55ed073ff749
#
_cell.length_a   1.000
_cell.length_b   1.000
_cell.length_c   1.000
_cell.angle_alpha   90.00
_cell.angle_beta   90.00
_cell.angle_gamma   90.00
#
_symmetry.space_group_name_H-M   'P 1'
#
loop_
_entity.id
_entity.type
_entity.pdbx_description
1 polymer ?
#
loop_
_entity_poly.entity_id
_entity_poly.type
_entity_poly.pdbx_seq_one_letter_code
_entity_poly.pdbx_strand_id
1 'polypeptide(L)'
;MKKYAWIGLVLICLHAQGQQITFDIHKTYQTMHSFGASDCWSMAMIGKYYPESKKKQIAEWLFSLETDTSGTPKGIGLSLWRFNIGAGSFEQGQASKITNEWRRAESFLTGNTYDWEKQKGQQYFLDAAKKNGVPYTLGFLNSSPVQMTQNGLAIGSGKLAEWNFNKDKIDAWTDFITNVSSHFQFTYLSPFNEPQWDWGPGKSGEASQEGTPINNVDLAWATRRLAQKFQQTNTKTRIVISEAGQLNYLVDTKSNRPSQDGQIDDFFSANSLNNLGNEPTVEKVIAGHSYFTTSPTSRRVALRQAVGKKAQEAQINYWQSEFCILGDNAGEIKGNGVDLGMKTALYVAKVIHADIHDANATSWSWWLAVSANDFKDGLIYTFNGSNKGENDANKYDADLYDSKTLWAMGNYSRFVRPGMKRIEASITQPDCLITGFTDQKSNVFVLVNTGNAFEMNSPSQHVIKTYTTAENQHLTFQSVRNGKIQVPASSVMTLVIQSN
;
A
#
# COMPACT_ATOMS: atom_id res chain seq x y z
N MET A 1 21.73 1.79 -81.05
CA MET A 1 20.48 1.89 -80.29
C MET A 1 20.82 1.74 -78.83
N LYS A 2 20.81 2.86 -78.04
CA LYS A 2 21.08 2.83 -76.57
C LYS A 2 19.75 2.76 -75.89
N LYS A 3 19.52 1.66 -75.12
CA LYS A 3 18.31 1.48 -74.23
C LYS A 3 18.58 2.23 -72.93
N TYR A 4 17.75 3.21 -72.60
CA TYR A 4 17.70 3.85 -71.27
C TYR A 4 16.74 3.08 -70.42
N ALA A 5 17.23 2.48 -69.29
CA ALA A 5 16.41 1.88 -68.27
C ALA A 5 16.02 2.99 -67.25
N TRP A 6 14.72 3.21 -67.10
CA TRP A 6 14.17 4.07 -66.04
C TRP A 6 14.04 3.24 -64.74
N ILE A 7 14.81 3.61 -63.72
CA ILE A 7 14.66 3.08 -62.37
C ILE A 7 13.66 4.00 -61.66
N GLY A 8 12.43 3.48 -61.50
CA GLY A 8 11.41 4.15 -60.69
C GLY A 8 11.76 4.03 -59.21
N LEU A 9 12.06 5.17 -58.57
CA LEU A 9 12.23 5.24 -57.12
C LEU A 9 10.86 5.20 -56.46
N VAL A 10 10.49 4.05 -55.87
CA VAL A 10 9.27 3.93 -55.03
C VAL A 10 9.59 4.54 -53.66
N LEU A 11 9.14 5.76 -53.43
CA LEU A 11 9.11 6.34 -52.07
C LEU A 11 8.06 5.62 -51.26
N ILE A 12 8.48 4.72 -50.37
CA ILE A 12 7.60 4.17 -49.32
C ILE A 12 7.47 5.28 -48.28
N CYS A 13 6.38 6.02 -48.32
CA CYS A 13 5.97 6.88 -47.20
C CYS A 13 5.57 5.99 -46.04
N LEU A 14 6.48 5.72 -45.12
CA LEU A 14 6.14 5.22 -43.80
C LEU A 14 5.34 6.31 -43.06
N HIS A 15 4.02 6.19 -43.08
CA HIS A 15 3.19 6.98 -42.18
C HIS A 15 3.52 6.51 -40.77
N ALA A 16 4.29 7.30 -40.02
CA ALA A 16 4.42 7.15 -38.59
C ALA A 16 3.01 7.35 -38.02
N GLN A 17 2.30 6.23 -37.74
CA GLN A 17 1.08 6.31 -36.93
C GLN A 17 1.49 6.89 -35.59
N GLY A 18 1.01 8.09 -35.27
CA GLY A 18 1.25 8.72 -33.98
C GLY A 18 0.80 7.78 -32.86
N GLN A 19 1.52 7.79 -31.74
CA GLN A 19 1.19 7.00 -30.56
C GLN A 19 -0.28 7.21 -30.18
N GLN A 20 -1.00 6.14 -29.92
CA GLN A 20 -2.43 6.19 -29.60
C GLN A 20 -2.75 5.39 -28.35
N ILE A 21 -3.64 5.96 -27.52
CA ILE A 21 -4.37 5.24 -26.48
C ILE A 21 -5.66 4.70 -27.11
N THR A 22 -5.93 3.41 -26.91
CA THR A 22 -7.23 2.80 -27.19
C THR A 22 -7.86 2.33 -25.89
N PHE A 23 -9.15 2.49 -25.72
CA PHE A 23 -9.87 2.09 -24.51
C PHE A 23 -11.31 1.75 -24.81
N ASP A 24 -11.91 0.92 -23.93
CA ASP A 24 -13.33 0.58 -23.96
C ASP A 24 -13.93 0.77 -22.56
N ILE A 25 -14.78 1.79 -22.41
CA ILE A 25 -15.44 2.11 -21.12
C ILE A 25 -16.50 1.09 -20.72
N HIS A 26 -16.96 0.25 -21.66
CA HIS A 26 -17.94 -0.80 -21.40
C HIS A 26 -17.29 -2.11 -20.95
N LYS A 27 -16.01 -2.32 -21.25
CA LYS A 27 -15.25 -3.48 -20.78
C LYS A 27 -14.60 -3.15 -19.42
N THR A 28 -15.36 -3.43 -18.35
CA THR A 28 -14.97 -3.11 -16.98
C THR A 28 -14.44 -4.32 -16.21
N TYR A 29 -13.62 -4.05 -15.22
CA TYR A 29 -13.01 -5.02 -14.32
C TYR A 29 -13.36 -4.67 -12.86
N GLN A 30 -12.40 -4.80 -11.95
CA GLN A 30 -12.63 -4.53 -10.53
C GLN A 30 -13.04 -3.06 -10.26
N THR A 31 -13.78 -2.88 -9.16
CA THR A 31 -14.06 -1.55 -8.60
C THR A 31 -12.96 -1.20 -7.60
N MET A 32 -12.35 -0.04 -7.77
CA MET A 32 -11.31 0.43 -6.88
C MET A 32 -11.90 0.82 -5.52
N HIS A 33 -11.26 0.33 -4.47
CA HIS A 33 -11.63 0.65 -3.10
C HIS A 33 -10.80 1.81 -2.57
N SER A 34 -9.45 1.72 -2.60
CA SER A 34 -8.63 2.73 -1.95
C SER A 34 -7.15 2.69 -2.35
N PHE A 35 -6.48 3.81 -2.05
CA PHE A 35 -5.02 3.91 -1.97
C PHE A 35 -4.67 4.39 -0.56
N GLY A 36 -3.70 3.75 0.09
CA GLY A 36 -3.37 4.00 1.47
C GLY A 36 -1.88 4.04 1.78
N ALA A 37 -1.57 4.39 3.02
CA ALA A 37 -0.25 4.24 3.62
C ALA A 37 -0.38 4.02 5.13
N SER A 38 0.70 3.50 5.76
CA SER A 38 0.74 3.20 7.19
C SER A 38 1.48 4.28 7.98
N ASP A 39 1.10 4.43 9.24
CA ASP A 39 1.70 5.33 10.22
C ASP A 39 2.89 4.74 11.00
N CYS A 40 3.32 3.51 10.72
CA CYS A 40 4.55 2.97 11.28
C CYS A 40 5.76 3.71 10.71
N TRP A 41 6.85 3.78 11.33
CA TRP A 41 7.16 3.77 12.77
C TRP A 41 7.40 5.20 13.21
N SER A 42 7.98 6.00 12.26
CA SER A 42 8.45 7.36 12.51
C SER A 42 7.34 8.30 12.93
N MET A 43 6.10 8.06 12.51
CA MET A 43 4.99 8.97 12.82
C MET A 43 4.62 9.00 14.30
N ALA A 44 5.00 7.98 15.09
CA ALA A 44 4.87 8.02 16.54
C ALA A 44 5.68 9.17 17.14
N MET A 45 6.94 9.33 16.71
CA MET A 45 7.83 10.40 17.18
C MET A 45 7.48 11.75 16.53
N ILE A 46 7.26 11.76 15.22
CA ILE A 46 6.95 12.97 14.46
C ILE A 46 5.68 13.65 14.98
N GLY A 47 4.59 12.89 15.10
CA GLY A 47 3.31 13.43 15.56
C GLY A 47 3.34 13.92 17.00
N LYS A 48 4.23 13.34 17.84
CA LYS A 48 4.40 13.72 19.24
C LYS A 48 5.29 14.95 19.42
N TYR A 49 6.37 15.06 18.65
CA TYR A 49 7.45 16.03 18.98
C TYR A 49 7.66 17.13 17.94
N TYR A 50 7.38 16.87 16.63
CA TYR A 50 7.71 17.84 15.59
C TYR A 50 6.87 19.12 15.67
N PRO A 51 7.40 20.25 15.18
CA PRO A 51 6.65 21.48 15.05
C PRO A 51 5.34 21.28 14.27
N GLU A 52 4.30 22.00 14.71
CA GLU A 52 2.97 21.90 14.12
C GLU A 52 2.94 22.20 12.61
N SER A 53 3.80 23.11 12.14
CA SER A 53 3.94 23.45 10.72
C SER A 53 4.38 22.23 9.88
N LYS A 54 5.34 21.44 10.37
CA LYS A 54 5.83 20.23 9.68
C LYS A 54 4.79 19.11 9.70
N LYS A 55 4.09 18.92 10.81
CA LYS A 55 3.00 17.95 10.90
C LYS A 55 1.86 18.29 9.92
N LYS A 56 1.50 19.56 9.81
CA LYS A 56 0.50 20.05 8.84
C LYS A 56 0.96 19.86 7.40
N GLN A 57 2.24 20.10 7.12
CA GLN A 57 2.79 19.87 5.79
C GLN A 57 2.74 18.38 5.39
N ILE A 58 3.08 17.47 6.29
CA ILE A 58 2.95 16.03 6.08
C ILE A 58 1.48 15.67 5.79
N ALA A 59 0.55 16.17 6.61
CA ALA A 59 -0.87 15.91 6.43
C ALA A 59 -1.41 16.47 5.10
N GLU A 60 -0.96 17.66 4.68
CA GLU A 60 -1.32 18.23 3.38
C GLU A 60 -0.82 17.35 2.24
N TRP A 61 0.45 16.96 2.23
CA TRP A 61 1.01 16.09 1.19
C TRP A 61 0.32 14.72 1.07
N LEU A 62 -0.08 14.13 2.21
CA LEU A 62 -0.71 12.82 2.23
C LEU A 62 -2.20 12.86 1.89
N PHE A 63 -2.94 13.83 2.44
CA PHE A 63 -4.41 13.74 2.47
C PHE A 63 -5.13 14.80 1.63
N SER A 64 -4.48 15.95 1.34
CA SER A 64 -5.16 17.06 0.69
C SER A 64 -5.62 16.73 -0.74
N LEU A 65 -6.85 17.14 -1.04
CA LEU A 65 -7.41 17.20 -2.40
C LEU A 65 -7.42 18.62 -2.97
N GLU A 66 -6.82 19.59 -2.28
CA GLU A 66 -6.70 20.96 -2.77
C GLU A 66 -5.65 21.08 -3.88
N THR A 67 -5.75 22.17 -4.63
CA THR A 67 -4.78 22.57 -5.65
C THR A 67 -4.23 23.96 -5.31
N ASP A 68 -3.07 24.27 -5.83
CA ASP A 68 -2.56 25.65 -5.84
C ASP A 68 -3.26 26.51 -6.89
N THR A 69 -2.83 27.75 -7.05
CA THR A 69 -3.37 28.72 -8.02
C THR A 69 -3.12 28.31 -9.48
N SER A 70 -2.16 27.45 -9.75
CA SER A 70 -1.89 26.90 -11.08
C SER A 70 -2.80 25.70 -11.43
N GLY A 71 -3.49 25.13 -10.45
CA GLY A 71 -4.22 23.88 -10.55
C GLY A 71 -3.41 22.63 -10.22
N THR A 72 -2.14 22.79 -9.80
CA THR A 72 -1.28 21.70 -9.38
C THR A 72 -1.68 21.18 -7.99
N PRO A 73 -1.81 19.87 -7.78
CA PRO A 73 -2.17 19.27 -6.50
C PRO A 73 -1.19 19.60 -5.38
N LYS A 74 -1.72 19.94 -4.20
CA LYS A 74 -0.93 20.11 -2.98
C LYS A 74 -0.63 18.80 -2.26
N GLY A 75 -1.41 17.75 -2.51
CA GLY A 75 -1.26 16.45 -1.88
C GLY A 75 -1.74 15.30 -2.77
N ILE A 76 -1.46 14.09 -2.33
CA ILE A 76 -1.75 12.86 -3.09
C ILE A 76 -3.16 12.30 -2.81
N GLY A 77 -3.89 12.86 -1.84
CA GLY A 77 -5.29 12.52 -1.56
C GLY A 77 -5.53 11.05 -1.22
N LEU A 78 -4.75 10.48 -0.30
CA LEU A 78 -4.97 9.10 0.17
C LEU A 78 -6.42 8.89 0.57
N SER A 79 -6.95 7.70 0.30
CA SER A 79 -8.33 7.31 0.62
C SER A 79 -8.42 6.21 1.68
N LEU A 80 -7.29 5.71 2.17
CA LEU A 80 -7.19 4.80 3.31
C LEU A 80 -6.00 5.19 4.18
N TRP A 81 -6.21 5.20 5.50
CA TRP A 81 -5.15 5.38 6.48
C TRP A 81 -5.01 4.14 7.35
N ARG A 82 -3.81 3.54 7.39
CA ARG A 82 -3.51 2.31 8.12
C ARG A 82 -2.80 2.65 9.43
N PHE A 83 -3.47 2.38 10.56
CA PHE A 83 -3.07 2.75 11.92
C PHE A 83 -2.52 1.54 12.68
N ASN A 84 -1.29 1.61 13.18
CA ASN A 84 -0.69 0.56 13.99
C ASN A 84 -1.22 0.59 15.43
N ILE A 85 -1.82 -0.51 15.88
CA ILE A 85 -2.25 -0.72 17.27
C ILE A 85 -1.12 -1.42 18.00
N GLY A 86 -0.42 -0.71 18.88
CA GLY A 86 0.74 -1.23 19.57
C GLY A 86 0.43 -2.23 20.66
N ALA A 87 1.37 -3.13 20.88
CA ALA A 87 1.28 -4.23 21.84
C ALA A 87 1.91 -3.94 23.22
N GLY A 88 2.65 -2.81 23.38
CA GLY A 88 3.24 -2.42 24.64
C GLY A 88 4.75 -2.66 24.75
N SER A 89 5.44 -2.84 23.64
CA SER A 89 6.90 -2.93 23.63
C SER A 89 7.57 -1.62 24.07
N PHE A 90 6.91 -0.47 23.87
CA PHE A 90 7.45 0.82 24.27
C PHE A 90 7.58 0.93 25.80
N GLU A 91 6.56 0.49 26.53
CA GLU A 91 6.55 0.47 28.00
C GLU A 91 7.62 -0.46 28.58
N GLN A 92 7.96 -1.52 27.85
CA GLN A 92 9.01 -2.45 28.27
C GLN A 92 10.42 -1.92 28.01
N GLY A 93 10.60 -0.91 27.15
CA GLY A 93 11.90 -0.34 26.81
C GLY A 93 12.86 -1.42 26.26
N GLN A 94 14.09 -1.47 26.77
CA GLN A 94 15.08 -2.47 26.34
C GLN A 94 14.67 -3.92 26.69
N ALA A 95 13.85 -4.12 27.72
CA ALA A 95 13.37 -5.44 28.08
C ALA A 95 12.45 -6.07 27.03
N SER A 96 11.87 -5.27 26.12
CA SER A 96 11.12 -5.75 24.96
C SER A 96 11.95 -6.56 23.97
N LYS A 97 13.28 -6.51 24.05
CA LYS A 97 14.25 -7.01 23.07
C LYS A 97 14.21 -6.33 21.71
N ILE A 98 13.47 -5.25 21.56
CA ILE A 98 13.50 -4.36 20.40
C ILE A 98 14.40 -3.19 20.78
N THR A 99 15.63 -3.15 20.26
CA THR A 99 16.64 -2.16 20.70
C THR A 99 16.35 -0.77 20.19
N ASN A 100 15.85 -0.65 18.97
CA ASN A 100 15.50 0.63 18.39
C ASN A 100 14.18 1.17 18.99
N GLU A 101 14.26 2.28 19.75
CA GLU A 101 13.09 2.93 20.37
C GLU A 101 12.00 3.30 19.36
N TRP A 102 12.37 3.73 18.16
CA TRP A 102 11.44 4.10 17.10
C TRP A 102 10.55 2.93 16.63
N ARG A 103 11.02 1.70 16.83
CA ARG A 103 10.33 0.46 16.43
C ARG A 103 9.45 -0.14 17.52
N ARG A 104 9.42 0.49 18.71
CA ARG A 104 8.54 0.11 19.80
C ARG A 104 7.21 0.84 19.70
N ALA A 105 6.14 0.20 20.11
CA ALA A 105 4.79 0.80 20.12
C ALA A 105 4.18 0.77 21.52
N GLU A 106 3.51 1.88 21.90
CA GLU A 106 2.74 1.99 23.13
C GLU A 106 1.47 1.14 23.03
N SER A 107 1.00 0.52 24.13
CA SER A 107 -0.30 -0.14 24.18
C SER A 107 -1.35 0.77 24.80
N PHE A 108 -2.57 0.74 24.25
CA PHE A 108 -3.73 1.40 24.88
C PHE A 108 -4.21 0.68 26.15
N LEU A 109 -3.69 -0.52 26.46
CA LEU A 109 -4.12 -1.34 27.57
C LEU A 109 -2.98 -1.56 28.57
N THR A 110 -3.17 -1.10 29.81
CA THR A 110 -2.28 -1.37 30.94
C THR A 110 -3.06 -2.07 32.04
N GLY A 111 -2.71 -3.34 32.31
CA GLY A 111 -3.54 -4.19 33.16
C GLY A 111 -4.95 -4.35 32.57
N ASN A 112 -5.96 -3.83 33.26
CA ASN A 112 -7.36 -3.84 32.80
C ASN A 112 -7.87 -2.42 32.47
N THR A 113 -6.98 -1.43 32.42
CA THR A 113 -7.35 -0.02 32.22
C THR A 113 -6.91 0.45 30.85
N TYR A 114 -7.80 1.13 30.12
CA TYR A 114 -7.48 1.78 28.86
C TYR A 114 -6.94 3.19 29.09
N ASP A 115 -5.83 3.50 28.42
CA ASP A 115 -5.22 4.84 28.38
C ASP A 115 -5.21 5.35 26.94
N TRP A 116 -6.15 6.21 26.62
CA TRP A 116 -6.30 6.82 25.30
C TRP A 116 -5.31 7.96 25.02
N GLU A 117 -4.46 8.30 26.00
CA GLU A 117 -3.36 9.25 25.82
C GLU A 117 -2.12 8.58 25.18
N LYS A 118 -2.12 7.27 25.02
CA LYS A 118 -1.07 6.53 24.32
C LYS A 118 -1.10 6.77 22.81
N GLN A 119 0.02 6.51 22.13
CA GLN A 119 0.17 6.66 20.67
C GLN A 119 -0.27 8.04 20.13
N LYS A 120 -0.09 9.12 20.88
CA LYS A 120 -0.50 10.49 20.50
C LYS A 120 0.05 10.94 19.15
N GLY A 121 1.26 10.51 18.80
CA GLY A 121 1.85 10.85 17.50
C GLY A 121 1.07 10.26 16.34
N GLN A 122 0.68 9.01 16.44
CA GLN A 122 -0.11 8.32 15.41
C GLN A 122 -1.56 8.81 15.42
N GLN A 123 -2.14 9.07 16.62
CA GLN A 123 -3.48 9.66 16.75
C GLN A 123 -3.57 11.02 16.02
N TYR A 124 -2.53 11.87 16.11
CA TYR A 124 -2.49 13.13 15.39
C TYR A 124 -2.75 12.96 13.88
N PHE A 125 -2.10 11.96 13.26
CA PHE A 125 -2.26 11.74 11.83
C PHE A 125 -3.55 11.00 11.47
N LEU A 126 -4.08 10.15 12.35
CA LEU A 126 -5.43 9.57 12.21
C LEU A 126 -6.50 10.66 12.20
N ASP A 127 -6.40 11.63 13.12
CA ASP A 127 -7.32 12.76 13.18
C ASP A 127 -7.16 13.70 11.97
N ALA A 128 -5.91 13.94 11.53
CA ALA A 128 -5.65 14.69 10.31
C ALA A 128 -6.23 13.99 9.06
N ALA A 129 -6.12 12.67 8.95
CA ALA A 129 -6.72 11.90 7.87
C ALA A 129 -8.25 12.06 7.86
N LYS A 130 -8.91 11.86 9.01
CA LYS A 130 -10.37 12.04 9.16
C LYS A 130 -10.80 13.47 8.83
N LYS A 131 -10.07 14.47 9.35
CA LYS A 131 -10.36 15.88 9.09
C LYS A 131 -10.25 16.27 7.61
N ASN A 132 -9.36 15.63 6.86
CA ASN A 132 -9.21 15.80 5.42
C ASN A 132 -10.17 14.91 4.59
N GLY A 133 -11.11 14.21 5.25
CA GLY A 133 -12.12 13.41 4.57
C GLY A 133 -11.61 12.09 3.98
N VAL A 134 -10.54 11.51 4.53
CA VAL A 134 -10.09 10.16 4.16
C VAL A 134 -11.21 9.18 4.51
N PRO A 135 -11.81 8.49 3.52
CA PRO A 135 -13.04 7.74 3.75
C PRO A 135 -12.85 6.45 4.55
N TYR A 136 -11.66 5.87 4.54
CA TYR A 136 -11.40 4.59 5.19
C TYR A 136 -10.23 4.65 6.15
N THR A 137 -10.40 4.01 7.30
CA THR A 137 -9.34 3.79 8.29
C THR A 137 -9.23 2.30 8.61
N LEU A 138 -8.01 1.78 8.69
CA LEU A 138 -7.72 0.39 9.00
C LEU A 138 -6.79 0.34 10.22
N GLY A 139 -7.26 -0.20 11.34
CA GLY A 139 -6.40 -0.57 12.46
C GLY A 139 -5.73 -1.91 12.20
N PHE A 140 -4.46 -2.07 12.53
CA PHE A 140 -3.78 -3.36 12.40
C PHE A 140 -2.87 -3.64 13.59
N LEU A 141 -2.69 -4.93 13.91
CA LEU A 141 -1.85 -5.39 14.98
C LEU A 141 -0.65 -6.15 14.44
N ASN A 142 0.55 -5.78 14.87
CA ASN A 142 1.75 -6.60 14.65
C ASN A 142 1.83 -7.75 15.67
N SER A 143 1.40 -7.53 16.90
CA SER A 143 1.37 -8.51 17.97
C SER A 143 0.20 -8.29 18.92
N SER A 144 -0.13 -9.31 19.71
CA SER A 144 -1.06 -9.18 20.83
C SER A 144 -0.42 -8.37 21.97
N PRO A 145 -1.23 -7.65 22.80
CA PRO A 145 -0.69 -6.97 23.97
C PRO A 145 0.19 -7.89 24.81
N VAL A 146 1.35 -7.39 25.26
CA VAL A 146 2.39 -8.16 25.96
C VAL A 146 1.86 -8.97 27.16
N GLN A 147 0.86 -8.44 27.85
CA GLN A 147 0.22 -9.12 29.00
C GLN A 147 -0.65 -10.34 28.60
N MET A 148 -0.85 -10.56 27.29
CA MET A 148 -1.62 -11.68 26.76
C MET A 148 -0.73 -12.68 26.02
N THR A 149 0.57 -12.40 25.87
CA THR A 149 1.53 -13.28 25.22
C THR A 149 2.11 -14.31 26.20
N GLN A 150 2.59 -15.44 25.68
CA GLN A 150 3.17 -16.52 26.48
C GLN A 150 4.52 -16.13 27.07
N ASN A 151 5.35 -15.42 26.31
CA ASN A 151 6.68 -14.99 26.74
C ASN A 151 6.71 -13.60 27.39
N GLY A 152 5.56 -12.93 27.50
CA GLY A 152 5.44 -11.57 28.05
C GLY A 152 6.01 -10.48 27.14
N LEU A 153 6.30 -10.78 25.87
CA LEU A 153 6.91 -9.85 24.90
C LEU A 153 6.01 -9.73 23.65
N ALA A 154 6.13 -8.62 22.94
CA ALA A 154 5.41 -8.36 21.70
C ALA A 154 6.10 -8.98 20.46
N ILE A 155 6.95 -9.98 20.63
CA ILE A 155 7.73 -10.64 19.57
C ILE A 155 7.46 -12.14 19.58
N GLY A 156 7.70 -12.81 18.46
CA GLY A 156 7.60 -14.27 18.34
C GLY A 156 8.62 -15.00 19.22
N SER A 157 8.43 -16.32 19.36
CA SER A 157 9.34 -17.20 20.09
C SER A 157 10.61 -17.57 19.30
N GLY A 158 10.71 -17.14 18.03
CA GLY A 158 11.72 -17.58 17.07
C GLY A 158 11.37 -18.89 16.37
N LYS A 159 10.16 -19.40 16.57
CA LYS A 159 9.61 -20.57 15.90
C LYS A 159 8.52 -20.18 14.91
N LEU A 160 8.62 -20.69 13.70
CA LEU A 160 7.64 -20.49 12.66
C LEU A 160 6.27 -21.08 13.05
N ALA A 161 5.21 -20.41 12.68
CA ALA A 161 3.83 -20.85 12.87
C ALA A 161 3.38 -21.07 14.33
N GLU A 162 4.23 -20.73 15.31
CA GLU A 162 3.87 -20.82 16.73
C GLU A 162 3.40 -19.45 17.24
N TRP A 163 2.11 -19.32 17.45
CA TRP A 163 1.53 -18.10 17.96
C TRP A 163 1.95 -17.86 19.42
N ASN A 164 2.67 -16.78 19.64
CA ASN A 164 3.08 -16.34 20.98
C ASN A 164 1.89 -15.70 21.73
N PHE A 165 0.85 -16.48 21.99
CA PHE A 165 -0.38 -16.02 22.62
C PHE A 165 -0.91 -17.03 23.64
N ASN A 166 -1.30 -16.56 24.81
CA ASN A 166 -2.01 -17.40 25.78
C ASN A 166 -3.49 -17.53 25.39
N LYS A 167 -3.89 -18.69 24.87
CA LYS A 167 -5.25 -18.93 24.36
C LYS A 167 -6.34 -18.74 25.42
N ASP A 168 -6.02 -18.84 26.71
CA ASP A 168 -6.95 -18.55 27.81
C ASP A 168 -7.30 -17.05 27.89
N LYS A 169 -6.54 -16.18 27.22
CA LYS A 169 -6.79 -14.74 27.14
C LYS A 169 -7.61 -14.31 25.93
N ILE A 170 -8.20 -15.25 25.19
CA ILE A 170 -8.90 -14.93 23.93
C ILE A 170 -10.04 -13.92 24.14
N ASP A 171 -10.81 -14.03 25.21
CA ASP A 171 -11.91 -13.11 25.49
C ASP A 171 -11.37 -11.69 25.81
N ALA A 172 -10.30 -11.59 26.60
CA ALA A 172 -9.64 -10.30 26.86
C ALA A 172 -9.03 -9.70 25.60
N TRP A 173 -8.49 -10.51 24.69
CA TRP A 173 -7.94 -10.06 23.41
C TRP A 173 -9.04 -9.54 22.47
N THR A 174 -10.17 -10.25 22.37
CA THR A 174 -11.31 -9.77 21.59
C THR A 174 -11.93 -8.52 22.18
N ASP A 175 -11.97 -8.38 23.51
CA ASP A 175 -12.39 -7.16 24.21
C ASP A 175 -11.46 -5.99 23.90
N PHE A 176 -10.14 -6.20 23.95
CA PHE A 176 -9.16 -5.18 23.61
C PHE A 176 -9.36 -4.64 22.19
N ILE A 177 -9.42 -5.52 21.21
CA ILE A 177 -9.60 -5.13 19.82
C ILE A 177 -10.93 -4.42 19.61
N THR A 178 -12.00 -4.91 20.22
CA THR A 178 -13.34 -4.31 20.12
C THR A 178 -13.36 -2.89 20.70
N ASN A 179 -12.76 -2.69 21.86
CA ASN A 179 -12.71 -1.38 22.51
C ASN A 179 -11.88 -0.37 21.71
N VAL A 180 -10.69 -0.79 21.22
CA VAL A 180 -9.84 0.08 20.40
C VAL A 180 -10.53 0.41 19.07
N SER A 181 -11.13 -0.59 18.41
CA SER A 181 -11.85 -0.38 17.14
C SER A 181 -13.04 0.56 17.29
N SER A 182 -13.78 0.42 18.39
CA SER A 182 -14.95 1.27 18.68
C SER A 182 -14.54 2.69 19.07
N HIS A 183 -13.47 2.84 19.86
CA HIS A 183 -12.96 4.15 20.28
C HIS A 183 -12.52 4.99 19.07
N PHE A 184 -11.70 4.39 18.20
CA PHE A 184 -11.20 5.09 17.00
C PHE A 184 -12.15 5.01 15.81
N GLN A 185 -13.23 4.23 15.90
CA GLN A 185 -14.20 4.05 14.81
C GLN A 185 -13.54 3.59 13.51
N PHE A 186 -12.65 2.61 13.59
CA PHE A 186 -12.00 2.08 12.39
C PHE A 186 -13.03 1.47 11.44
N THR A 187 -12.88 1.74 10.15
CA THR A 187 -13.68 1.07 9.11
C THR A 187 -13.31 -0.40 9.03
N TYR A 188 -12.03 -0.68 9.07
CA TYR A 188 -11.45 -2.03 8.96
C TYR A 188 -10.47 -2.31 10.10
N LEU A 189 -10.26 -3.60 10.34
CA LEU A 189 -9.25 -4.08 11.26
C LEU A 189 -8.55 -5.32 10.69
N SER A 190 -7.22 -5.32 10.68
CA SER A 190 -6.38 -6.51 10.44
C SER A 190 -5.80 -6.99 11.77
N PRO A 191 -6.30 -8.11 12.33
CA PRO A 191 -5.90 -8.59 13.66
C PRO A 191 -4.52 -9.26 13.67
N PHE A 192 -3.96 -9.56 12.49
CA PHE A 192 -2.67 -10.19 12.30
C PHE A 192 -1.91 -9.47 11.18
N ASN A 193 -0.57 -9.53 11.23
CA ASN A 193 0.31 -8.97 10.21
C ASN A 193 1.46 -9.94 9.92
N GLU A 194 1.65 -10.30 8.65
CA GLU A 194 2.74 -11.15 8.15
C GLU A 194 2.94 -12.44 8.97
N PRO A 195 1.92 -13.28 9.09
CA PRO A 195 1.93 -14.45 9.96
C PRO A 195 3.02 -15.48 9.61
N GLN A 196 3.63 -15.39 8.43
CA GLN A 196 4.62 -16.35 7.92
C GLN A 196 6.04 -16.14 8.47
N TRP A 197 6.36 -14.99 9.07
CA TRP A 197 7.66 -14.73 9.63
C TRP A 197 7.73 -15.18 11.09
N ASP A 198 8.93 -15.52 11.59
CA ASP A 198 9.10 -15.98 12.97
C ASP A 198 9.00 -14.86 14.01
N TRP A 199 9.31 -13.63 13.57
CA TRP A 199 9.27 -12.41 14.41
C TRP A 199 10.00 -12.51 15.75
N GLY A 200 10.82 -13.54 15.89
CA GLY A 200 11.59 -13.78 17.10
C GLY A 200 12.88 -12.99 17.13
N PRO A 201 13.60 -13.08 18.26
CA PRO A 201 14.93 -12.51 18.36
C PRO A 201 15.85 -13.23 17.40
N GLY A 202 16.59 -12.47 16.57
CA GLY A 202 17.60 -13.01 15.69
C GLY A 202 18.80 -13.61 16.46
N LYS A 203 19.86 -13.92 15.74
CA LYS A 203 21.11 -14.46 16.36
C LYS A 203 21.71 -13.52 17.40
N SER A 204 21.44 -12.22 17.34
CA SER A 204 21.86 -11.23 18.33
C SER A 204 21.08 -11.31 19.65
N GLY A 205 19.95 -12.03 19.69
CA GLY A 205 19.00 -12.01 20.79
C GLY A 205 18.03 -10.82 20.75
N GLU A 206 18.03 -10.04 19.66
CA GLU A 206 17.23 -8.82 19.46
C GLU A 206 16.24 -9.00 18.31
N ALA A 207 15.06 -8.37 18.43
CA ALA A 207 14.06 -8.31 17.39
C ALA A 207 14.04 -6.91 16.74
N SER A 208 13.63 -6.85 15.48
CA SER A 208 13.56 -5.57 14.74
C SER A 208 12.31 -4.76 15.06
N GLN A 209 11.23 -5.40 15.48
CA GLN A 209 9.91 -4.80 15.69
C GLN A 209 8.98 -5.76 16.44
N GLU A 210 7.80 -5.27 16.83
CA GLU A 210 6.70 -6.13 17.24
C GLU A 210 6.28 -7.06 16.09
N GLY A 211 5.88 -8.29 16.41
CA GLY A 211 5.37 -9.25 15.43
C GLY A 211 5.06 -10.59 16.05
N THR A 212 4.18 -11.35 15.41
CA THR A 212 3.84 -12.70 15.87
C THR A 212 3.57 -13.63 14.69
N PRO A 213 4.25 -14.80 14.62
CA PRO A 213 3.87 -15.85 13.69
C PRO A 213 2.54 -16.48 14.15
N ILE A 214 1.79 -16.99 13.19
CA ILE A 214 0.58 -17.76 13.48
C ILE A 214 0.28 -18.70 12.30
N ASN A 215 -0.16 -19.93 12.60
CA ASN A 215 -0.64 -20.87 11.59
C ASN A 215 -2.09 -20.54 11.18
N ASN A 216 -2.52 -21.04 10.03
CA ASN A 216 -3.85 -20.76 9.48
C ASN A 216 -5.00 -21.23 10.39
N VAL A 217 -4.82 -22.35 11.11
CA VAL A 217 -5.85 -22.89 12.00
C VAL A 217 -6.11 -21.94 13.18
N ASP A 218 -5.03 -21.51 13.84
CA ASP A 218 -5.14 -20.58 14.97
C ASP A 218 -5.61 -19.19 14.51
N LEU A 219 -5.18 -18.73 13.33
CA LEU A 219 -5.64 -17.48 12.74
C LEU A 219 -7.16 -17.54 12.50
N ALA A 220 -7.66 -18.61 11.89
CA ALA A 220 -9.09 -18.79 11.64
C ALA A 220 -9.89 -18.88 12.93
N TRP A 221 -9.38 -19.63 13.91
CA TRP A 221 -10.02 -19.75 15.24
C TRP A 221 -10.14 -18.39 15.92
N ALA A 222 -9.06 -17.64 16.02
CA ALA A 222 -9.07 -16.33 16.69
C ALA A 222 -9.93 -15.31 15.92
N THR A 223 -9.90 -15.33 14.59
CA THR A 223 -10.76 -14.47 13.75
C THR A 223 -12.24 -14.77 13.99
N ARG A 224 -12.66 -16.03 14.10
CA ARG A 224 -14.05 -16.38 14.44
C ARG A 224 -14.45 -15.87 15.84
N ARG A 225 -13.57 -15.99 16.83
CA ARG A 225 -13.84 -15.44 18.18
C ARG A 225 -14.04 -13.92 18.13
N LEU A 226 -13.19 -13.21 17.38
CA LEU A 226 -13.33 -11.77 17.19
C LEU A 226 -14.61 -11.42 16.41
N ALA A 227 -14.93 -12.16 15.35
CA ALA A 227 -16.15 -11.97 14.56
C ALA A 227 -17.41 -12.12 15.41
N GLN A 228 -17.47 -13.15 16.27
CA GLN A 228 -18.55 -13.35 17.23
C GLN A 228 -18.67 -12.19 18.22
N LYS A 229 -17.52 -11.69 18.74
CA LYS A 229 -17.50 -10.53 19.64
C LYS A 229 -18.04 -9.27 18.96
N PHE A 230 -17.61 -8.98 17.73
CA PHE A 230 -18.10 -7.84 16.95
C PHE A 230 -19.61 -7.91 16.69
N GLN A 231 -20.15 -9.09 16.44
CA GLN A 231 -21.60 -9.31 16.33
C GLN A 231 -22.32 -9.02 17.65
N GLN A 232 -21.85 -9.58 18.77
CA GLN A 232 -22.44 -9.41 20.08
C GLN A 232 -22.46 -7.95 20.55
N THR A 233 -21.41 -7.19 20.22
CA THR A 233 -21.27 -5.77 20.58
C THR A 233 -21.80 -4.81 19.51
N ASN A 234 -22.32 -5.32 18.39
CA ASN A 234 -22.75 -4.53 17.23
C ASN A 234 -21.66 -3.58 16.70
N THR A 235 -20.39 -4.00 16.80
CA THR A 235 -19.23 -3.26 16.29
C THR A 235 -19.31 -3.17 14.78
N LYS A 236 -19.12 -1.96 14.22
CA LYS A 236 -19.27 -1.69 12.77
C LYS A 236 -18.02 -1.96 11.98
N THR A 237 -16.88 -2.06 12.63
CA THR A 237 -15.58 -2.38 12.01
C THR A 237 -15.65 -3.75 11.32
N ARG A 238 -15.08 -3.85 10.12
CA ARG A 238 -14.98 -5.08 9.34
C ARG A 238 -13.59 -5.69 9.48
N ILE A 239 -13.53 -7.01 9.64
CA ILE A 239 -12.25 -7.72 9.80
C ILE A 239 -11.68 -8.05 8.43
N VAL A 240 -10.42 -7.67 8.19
CA VAL A 240 -9.64 -8.00 6.99
C VAL A 240 -8.54 -9.00 7.36
N ILE A 241 -8.37 -10.03 6.57
CA ILE A 241 -7.34 -11.07 6.72
C ILE A 241 -6.61 -11.23 5.38
N SER A 242 -5.45 -11.81 5.31
CA SER A 242 -4.56 -12.35 6.33
C SER A 242 -3.32 -11.47 6.54
N GLU A 243 -3.12 -10.44 5.71
CA GLU A 243 -1.88 -9.64 5.67
C GLU A 243 -0.67 -10.54 5.43
N ALA A 244 -0.77 -11.40 4.41
CA ALA A 244 0.30 -12.35 4.07
C ALA A 244 1.59 -11.62 3.72
N GLY A 245 2.72 -12.01 4.30
CA GLY A 245 4.01 -11.35 4.11
C GLY A 245 4.59 -11.43 2.68
N GLN A 246 4.05 -12.31 1.84
CA GLN A 246 4.34 -12.41 0.40
C GLN A 246 3.12 -12.96 -0.35
N LEU A 247 2.94 -12.57 -1.61
CA LEU A 247 1.81 -12.99 -2.42
C LEU A 247 1.76 -14.50 -2.70
N ASN A 248 2.90 -15.17 -2.76
CA ASN A 248 2.93 -16.61 -2.99
C ASN A 248 2.23 -17.39 -1.87
N TYR A 249 2.25 -16.91 -0.62
CA TYR A 249 1.53 -17.55 0.49
C TYR A 249 -0.01 -17.50 0.35
N LEU A 250 -0.52 -16.62 -0.49
CA LEU A 250 -1.95 -16.58 -0.80
C LEU A 250 -2.38 -17.75 -1.69
N VAL A 251 -1.50 -18.22 -2.60
CA VAL A 251 -1.86 -19.16 -3.68
C VAL A 251 -1.11 -20.48 -3.65
N ASP A 252 0.12 -20.51 -3.12
CA ASP A 252 0.94 -21.72 -3.04
C ASP A 252 0.40 -22.64 -1.93
N THR A 253 0.43 -23.95 -2.20
CA THR A 253 0.09 -24.98 -1.22
C THR A 253 1.28 -25.87 -0.89
N LYS A 254 2.44 -25.55 -1.44
CA LYS A 254 3.71 -26.32 -1.30
C LYS A 254 4.88 -25.38 -1.07
N SER A 255 4.65 -24.30 -0.35
CA SER A 255 5.71 -23.37 0.04
C SER A 255 6.55 -23.95 1.19
N ASN A 256 7.56 -23.22 1.60
CA ASN A 256 8.30 -23.52 2.84
C ASN A 256 7.53 -23.11 4.13
N ARG A 257 6.23 -22.87 4.03
CA ARG A 257 5.33 -22.47 5.13
C ARG A 257 4.01 -23.26 5.09
N PRO A 258 4.03 -24.61 5.16
CA PRO A 258 2.89 -25.46 4.82
C PRO A 258 1.64 -25.28 5.72
N SER A 259 1.79 -24.70 6.91
CA SER A 259 0.67 -24.38 7.82
C SER A 259 0.22 -22.91 7.73
N GLN A 260 0.79 -22.12 6.80
CA GLN A 260 0.62 -20.67 6.70
C GLN A 260 0.47 -20.21 5.24
N ASP A 261 0.43 -21.14 4.29
CA ASP A 261 0.26 -20.90 2.85
C ASP A 261 -1.13 -21.29 2.34
N GLY A 262 -1.38 -21.14 1.04
CA GLY A 262 -2.65 -21.45 0.41
C GLY A 262 -3.84 -20.68 0.97
N GLN A 263 -3.62 -19.49 1.48
CA GLN A 263 -4.56 -18.78 2.36
C GLN A 263 -5.88 -18.39 1.69
N ILE A 264 -5.90 -18.18 0.36
CA ILE A 264 -7.18 -17.94 -0.34
C ILE A 264 -8.07 -19.17 -0.24
N ASP A 265 -7.54 -20.35 -0.57
CA ASP A 265 -8.31 -21.60 -0.52
C ASP A 265 -8.67 -21.95 0.92
N ASP A 266 -7.73 -21.77 1.86
CA ASP A 266 -7.94 -22.16 3.25
C ASP A 266 -8.99 -21.29 3.96
N PHE A 267 -9.02 -19.98 3.70
CA PHE A 267 -9.94 -19.07 4.39
C PHE A 267 -11.26 -18.80 3.64
N PHE A 268 -11.36 -19.12 2.35
CA PHE A 268 -12.54 -18.77 1.56
C PHE A 268 -13.13 -19.93 0.74
N SER A 269 -12.48 -21.11 0.69
CA SER A 269 -13.10 -22.29 0.08
C SER A 269 -14.20 -22.85 0.98
N ALA A 270 -15.36 -23.16 0.38
CA ALA A 270 -16.51 -23.70 1.12
C ALA A 270 -16.21 -25.01 1.86
N ASN A 271 -15.24 -25.79 1.39
CA ASN A 271 -14.89 -27.09 1.96
C ASN A 271 -13.77 -26.99 3.02
N SER A 272 -13.19 -25.82 3.26
CA SER A 272 -12.15 -25.66 4.25
C SER A 272 -12.75 -25.55 5.68
N LEU A 273 -12.14 -26.25 6.63
CA LEU A 273 -12.47 -26.13 8.06
C LEU A 273 -12.11 -24.72 8.61
N ASN A 274 -11.18 -24.04 7.94
CA ASN A 274 -10.75 -22.69 8.27
C ASN A 274 -11.54 -21.60 7.52
N ASN A 275 -12.59 -21.95 6.77
CA ASN A 275 -13.39 -20.99 6.02
C ASN A 275 -13.94 -19.88 6.92
N LEU A 276 -13.63 -18.64 6.56
CA LEU A 276 -14.09 -17.40 7.22
C LEU A 276 -15.07 -16.62 6.34
N GLY A 277 -15.29 -17.07 5.11
CA GLY A 277 -16.15 -16.41 4.16
C GLY A 277 -17.62 -16.31 4.58
N ASN A 278 -18.06 -17.08 5.56
CA ASN A 278 -19.42 -17.07 6.10
C ASN A 278 -19.58 -16.21 7.36
N GLU A 279 -18.47 -15.66 7.91
CA GLU A 279 -18.51 -14.81 9.08
C GLU A 279 -19.02 -13.40 8.70
N PRO A 280 -20.17 -12.92 9.24
CA PRO A 280 -20.81 -11.69 8.77
C PRO A 280 -19.94 -10.43 8.93
N THR A 281 -19.02 -10.42 9.91
CA THR A 281 -18.14 -9.26 10.17
C THR A 281 -16.78 -9.37 9.48
N VAL A 282 -16.46 -10.50 8.85
CA VAL A 282 -15.27 -10.64 8.01
C VAL A 282 -15.56 -10.08 6.62
N GLU A 283 -14.66 -9.23 6.12
CA GLU A 283 -14.78 -8.66 4.79
C GLU A 283 -14.49 -9.71 3.71
N LYS A 284 -15.16 -9.63 2.57
CA LYS A 284 -14.89 -10.49 1.40
C LYS A 284 -13.62 -10.05 0.69
N VAL A 285 -12.51 -10.05 1.43
CA VAL A 285 -11.20 -9.58 1.00
C VAL A 285 -10.11 -10.49 1.55
N ILE A 286 -9.12 -10.77 0.73
CA ILE A 286 -7.83 -11.27 1.17
C ILE A 286 -6.77 -10.19 1.01
N ALA A 287 -6.01 -9.91 2.06
CA ALA A 287 -4.92 -8.94 2.07
C ALA A 287 -3.55 -9.63 2.02
N GLY A 288 -2.62 -9.06 1.28
CA GLY A 288 -1.26 -9.56 1.18
C GLY A 288 -0.28 -8.53 0.68
N HIS A 289 1.00 -8.75 0.98
CA HIS A 289 2.11 -7.84 0.74
C HIS A 289 2.88 -8.24 -0.50
N SER A 290 3.30 -7.24 -1.30
CA SER A 290 4.03 -7.48 -2.55
C SER A 290 5.53 -7.74 -2.38
N TYR A 291 6.03 -7.85 -1.14
CA TYR A 291 7.47 -8.05 -0.85
C TYR A 291 8.05 -9.28 -1.56
N PHE A 292 9.28 -9.14 -2.07
CA PHE A 292 10.07 -10.19 -2.69
C PHE A 292 9.42 -10.91 -3.89
N THR A 293 8.32 -10.34 -4.41
CA THR A 293 7.54 -10.90 -5.53
C THR A 293 7.42 -9.95 -6.71
N THR A 294 8.19 -8.85 -6.71
CA THR A 294 8.08 -7.78 -7.71
C THR A 294 9.07 -7.89 -8.87
N SER A 295 10.03 -8.80 -8.78
CA SER A 295 11.06 -9.06 -9.80
C SER A 295 11.37 -10.56 -9.91
N PRO A 296 11.82 -11.06 -11.07
CA PRO A 296 11.80 -10.38 -12.38
C PRO A 296 10.36 -10.21 -12.91
N THR A 297 10.21 -9.44 -13.98
CA THR A 297 8.88 -9.10 -14.56
C THR A 297 8.01 -10.33 -14.83
N SER A 298 8.56 -11.41 -15.38
CA SER A 298 7.80 -12.64 -15.66
C SER A 298 7.19 -13.25 -14.40
N ARG A 299 7.96 -13.33 -13.31
CA ARG A 299 7.47 -13.82 -12.00
C ARG A 299 6.42 -12.87 -11.42
N ARG A 300 6.68 -11.56 -11.51
CA ARG A 300 5.73 -10.54 -11.04
C ARG A 300 4.36 -10.72 -11.67
N VAL A 301 4.30 -10.81 -13.00
CA VAL A 301 3.05 -10.96 -13.76
C VAL A 301 2.37 -12.30 -13.44
N ALA A 302 3.10 -13.43 -13.54
CA ALA A 302 2.53 -14.75 -13.33
C ALA A 302 1.90 -14.94 -11.94
N LEU A 303 2.58 -14.47 -10.89
CA LEU A 303 2.07 -14.60 -9.53
C LEU A 303 0.83 -13.74 -9.29
N ARG A 304 0.80 -12.52 -9.83
CA ARG A 304 -0.36 -11.62 -9.71
C ARG A 304 -1.57 -12.16 -10.45
N GLN A 305 -1.39 -12.71 -11.64
CA GLN A 305 -2.46 -13.41 -12.38
C GLN A 305 -2.99 -14.60 -11.58
N ALA A 306 -2.13 -15.35 -10.91
CA ALA A 306 -2.55 -16.47 -10.05
C ALA A 306 -3.38 -15.98 -8.84
N VAL A 307 -2.95 -14.90 -8.17
CA VAL A 307 -3.70 -14.29 -7.06
C VAL A 307 -5.06 -13.78 -7.53
N GLY A 308 -5.10 -13.00 -8.62
CA GLY A 308 -6.33 -12.44 -9.16
C GLY A 308 -7.32 -13.53 -9.59
N LYS A 309 -6.84 -14.60 -10.23
CA LYS A 309 -7.65 -15.76 -10.62
C LYS A 309 -8.26 -16.47 -9.41
N LYS A 310 -7.45 -16.79 -8.39
CA LYS A 310 -7.94 -17.47 -7.18
C LYS A 310 -8.91 -16.60 -6.38
N ALA A 311 -8.64 -15.30 -6.26
CA ALA A 311 -9.56 -14.38 -5.60
C ALA A 311 -10.91 -14.31 -6.32
N GLN A 312 -10.90 -14.29 -7.67
CA GLN A 312 -12.12 -14.33 -8.48
C GLN A 312 -12.88 -15.65 -8.30
N GLU A 313 -12.20 -16.79 -8.32
CA GLU A 313 -12.79 -18.12 -8.09
C GLU A 313 -13.44 -18.22 -6.71
N ALA A 314 -12.80 -17.62 -5.69
CA ALA A 314 -13.32 -17.54 -4.32
C ALA A 314 -14.39 -16.44 -4.12
N GLN A 315 -14.70 -15.63 -5.14
CA GLN A 315 -15.64 -14.49 -5.09
C GLN A 315 -15.28 -13.45 -4.01
N ILE A 316 -13.98 -13.17 -3.87
CA ILE A 316 -13.45 -12.16 -2.95
C ILE A 316 -12.61 -11.14 -3.71
N ASN A 317 -12.39 -9.99 -3.07
CA ASN A 317 -11.43 -9.00 -3.55
C ASN A 317 -10.02 -9.29 -3.03
N TYR A 318 -9.02 -8.83 -3.76
CA TYR A 318 -7.64 -8.81 -3.31
C TYR A 318 -7.22 -7.36 -2.97
N TRP A 319 -6.58 -7.17 -1.81
CA TRP A 319 -5.92 -5.94 -1.41
C TRP A 319 -4.41 -6.16 -1.33
N GLN A 320 -3.68 -5.37 -2.09
CA GLN A 320 -2.26 -5.17 -1.85
C GLN A 320 -2.14 -4.17 -0.69
N SER A 321 -2.03 -4.68 0.54
CA SER A 321 -2.19 -3.91 1.76
C SER A 321 -0.90 -3.31 2.30
N GLU A 322 0.27 -3.77 1.80
CA GLU A 322 1.57 -3.24 2.22
C GLU A 322 2.68 -3.53 1.22
N PHE A 323 3.45 -2.51 0.87
CA PHE A 323 4.67 -2.64 0.07
C PHE A 323 5.63 -1.46 0.31
N CYS A 324 6.90 -1.76 0.36
CA CYS A 324 8.02 -0.86 0.09
C CYS A 324 9.16 -1.66 -0.55
N ILE A 325 10.27 -1.03 -0.86
CA ILE A 325 11.38 -1.76 -1.47
C ILE A 325 12.27 -2.33 -0.38
N LEU A 326 12.17 -3.64 -0.15
CA LEU A 326 13.01 -4.40 0.76
C LEU A 326 13.96 -5.33 -0.02
N GLY A 327 15.16 -5.54 0.51
CA GLY A 327 16.13 -6.47 -0.01
C GLY A 327 16.65 -6.15 -1.41
N ASP A 328 17.11 -7.18 -2.11
CA ASP A 328 17.56 -7.13 -3.50
C ASP A 328 16.49 -7.76 -4.40
N ASN A 329 15.85 -6.94 -5.22
CA ASN A 329 14.78 -7.36 -6.12
C ASN A 329 15.38 -7.82 -7.46
N ALA A 330 16.03 -8.98 -7.47
CA ALA A 330 16.68 -9.60 -8.64
C ALA A 330 17.67 -8.65 -9.36
N GLY A 331 18.36 -7.79 -8.60
CA GLY A 331 19.28 -6.80 -9.13
C GLY A 331 18.64 -5.55 -9.74
N GLU A 332 17.31 -5.51 -9.91
CA GLU A 332 16.63 -4.33 -10.49
C GLU A 332 16.68 -3.11 -9.55
N ILE A 333 16.46 -3.33 -8.26
CA ILE A 333 16.52 -2.29 -7.23
C ILE A 333 16.79 -2.88 -5.85
N LYS A 334 17.59 -2.17 -5.04
CA LYS A 334 17.88 -2.53 -3.65
C LYS A 334 17.21 -1.58 -2.68
N GLY A 335 16.75 -2.10 -1.53
CA GLY A 335 16.05 -1.31 -0.51
C GLY A 335 16.91 -0.26 0.19
N ASN A 336 18.21 -0.54 0.40
CA ASN A 336 19.11 0.32 1.16
C ASN A 336 19.30 1.70 0.53
N GLY A 337 19.42 2.71 1.36
CA GLY A 337 19.67 4.11 1.00
C GLY A 337 18.39 4.82 0.53
N VAL A 338 18.15 6.00 1.05
CA VAL A 338 17.08 6.90 0.59
C VAL A 338 17.27 7.24 -0.88
N ASP A 339 16.21 7.15 -1.65
CA ASP A 339 16.15 7.65 -3.03
C ASP A 339 14.89 8.51 -3.19
N LEU A 340 15.09 9.81 -3.38
CA LEU A 340 14.02 10.78 -3.60
C LEU A 340 13.62 10.90 -5.08
N GLY A 341 14.35 10.23 -5.99
CA GLY A 341 14.27 10.42 -7.44
C GLY A 341 13.30 9.50 -8.17
N MET A 342 13.27 9.64 -9.50
CA MET A 342 12.37 8.92 -10.39
C MET A 342 12.67 7.42 -10.49
N LYS A 343 13.90 6.96 -10.21
CA LYS A 343 14.26 5.53 -10.32
C LYS A 343 13.37 4.67 -9.43
N THR A 344 13.28 5.00 -8.14
CA THR A 344 12.39 4.31 -7.19
C THR A 344 10.92 4.51 -7.54
N ALA A 345 10.53 5.73 -7.88
CA ALA A 345 9.14 6.06 -8.24
C ALA A 345 8.62 5.24 -9.42
N LEU A 346 9.42 5.08 -10.48
CA LEU A 346 9.04 4.28 -11.65
C LEU A 346 8.96 2.78 -11.33
N TYR A 347 9.87 2.28 -10.49
CA TYR A 347 9.79 0.90 -10.03
C TYR A 347 8.47 0.64 -9.28
N VAL A 348 8.14 1.52 -8.34
CA VAL A 348 6.90 1.45 -7.55
C VAL A 348 5.67 1.58 -8.46
N ALA A 349 5.67 2.53 -9.41
CA ALA A 349 4.56 2.69 -10.36
C ALA A 349 4.34 1.44 -11.23
N LYS A 350 5.41 0.71 -11.62
CA LYS A 350 5.29 -0.60 -12.29
C LYS A 350 4.66 -1.66 -11.38
N VAL A 351 4.96 -1.64 -10.09
CA VAL A 351 4.36 -2.57 -9.12
C VAL A 351 2.88 -2.24 -8.92
N ILE A 352 2.52 -0.95 -8.74
CA ILE A 352 1.12 -0.51 -8.66
C ILE A 352 0.34 -0.97 -9.90
N HIS A 353 0.90 -0.73 -11.10
CA HIS A 353 0.27 -1.18 -12.34
C HIS A 353 0.03 -2.69 -12.33
N ALA A 354 1.05 -3.50 -12.00
CA ALA A 354 0.92 -4.95 -12.01
C ALA A 354 -0.08 -5.47 -10.97
N ASP A 355 -0.09 -4.93 -9.76
CA ASP A 355 -1.06 -5.32 -8.73
C ASP A 355 -2.51 -5.00 -9.17
N ILE A 356 -2.73 -3.83 -9.77
CA ILE A 356 -4.06 -3.41 -10.24
C ILE A 356 -4.45 -4.12 -11.53
N HIS A 357 -3.54 -4.25 -12.50
CA HIS A 357 -3.83 -4.79 -13.83
C HIS A 357 -3.84 -6.32 -13.84
N ASP A 358 -2.83 -6.96 -13.25
CA ASP A 358 -2.62 -8.41 -13.35
C ASP A 358 -3.29 -9.18 -12.21
N ALA A 359 -3.31 -8.63 -10.97
CA ALA A 359 -3.96 -9.26 -9.82
C ALA A 359 -5.40 -8.77 -9.57
N ASN A 360 -5.89 -7.77 -10.32
CA ASN A 360 -7.16 -7.10 -10.05
C ASN A 360 -7.28 -6.56 -8.61
N ALA A 361 -6.18 -6.06 -8.04
CA ALA A 361 -6.20 -5.46 -6.71
C ALA A 361 -7.21 -4.31 -6.66
N THR A 362 -8.06 -4.30 -5.64
CA THR A 362 -9.05 -3.23 -5.42
C THR A 362 -8.54 -2.16 -4.46
N SER A 363 -7.54 -2.46 -3.64
CA SER A 363 -6.82 -1.52 -2.78
C SER A 363 -5.31 -1.67 -2.95
N TRP A 364 -4.58 -0.56 -2.79
CA TRP A 364 -3.13 -0.56 -2.83
C TRP A 364 -2.56 0.37 -1.76
N SER A 365 -1.67 -0.14 -0.89
CA SER A 365 -1.11 0.62 0.22
C SER A 365 0.42 0.53 0.25
N TRP A 366 1.04 1.69 0.52
CA TRP A 366 2.46 1.81 0.80
C TRP A 366 2.75 1.52 2.28
N TRP A 367 3.97 1.02 2.59
CA TRP A 367 4.35 0.68 3.97
C TRP A 367 4.44 1.91 4.86
N LEU A 368 5.41 2.82 4.67
CA LEU A 368 5.60 3.97 5.54
C LEU A 368 5.21 5.27 4.87
N ALA A 369 4.22 5.96 5.39
CA ALA A 369 3.89 7.30 4.92
C ALA A 369 5.07 8.26 5.15
N VAL A 370 5.72 8.19 6.31
CA VAL A 370 6.93 8.96 6.63
C VAL A 370 8.00 8.04 7.19
N SER A 371 9.24 8.18 6.71
CA SER A 371 10.38 7.41 7.19
C SER A 371 11.53 8.33 7.60
N ALA A 372 12.14 8.05 8.76
CA ALA A 372 13.44 8.60 9.14
C ALA A 372 14.60 7.69 8.74
N ASN A 373 14.32 6.46 8.27
CA ASN A 373 15.31 5.43 8.00
C ASN A 373 16.05 5.66 6.69
N ASP A 374 17.33 5.27 6.61
CA ASP A 374 18.09 5.31 5.34
C ASP A 374 17.76 4.11 4.45
N PHE A 375 16.49 4.06 4.02
CA PHE A 375 15.93 2.96 3.23
C PHE A 375 14.92 3.50 2.20
N LYS A 376 14.52 2.67 1.20
CA LYS A 376 13.49 3.06 0.20
C LYS A 376 12.09 2.64 0.67
N ASP A 377 11.71 3.08 1.86
CA ASP A 377 10.50 2.66 2.56
C ASP A 377 9.49 3.80 2.82
N GLY A 378 9.91 5.08 2.68
CA GLY A 378 9.06 6.25 2.90
C GLY A 378 8.47 6.85 1.62
N LEU A 379 7.26 7.44 1.73
CA LEU A 379 6.75 8.41 0.75
C LEU A 379 7.36 9.78 1.02
N ILE A 380 7.42 10.15 2.27
CA ILE A 380 8.07 11.36 2.80
C ILE A 380 9.22 10.90 3.67
N TYR A 381 10.34 11.64 3.62
CA TYR A 381 11.48 11.37 4.48
C TYR A 381 11.74 12.51 5.44
N THR A 382 12.35 12.18 6.59
CA THR A 382 12.73 13.17 7.59
C THR A 382 14.11 12.86 8.14
N PHE A 383 15.04 13.80 7.94
CA PHE A 383 16.40 13.72 8.47
C PHE A 383 17.09 15.09 8.41
N ASN A 384 18.12 15.28 9.25
CA ASN A 384 18.90 16.51 9.31
C ASN A 384 20.21 16.38 8.52
N GLY A 385 20.30 17.05 7.37
CA GLY A 385 21.48 17.03 6.50
C GLY A 385 21.84 15.63 6.02
N SER A 386 23.04 15.13 6.39
CA SER A 386 23.48 13.76 6.08
C SER A 386 23.11 12.73 7.15
N ASN A 387 22.48 13.16 8.26
CA ASN A 387 22.20 12.30 9.40
C ASN A 387 20.88 11.54 9.21
N LYS A 388 20.87 10.63 8.27
CA LYS A 388 19.74 9.73 8.02
C LYS A 388 19.67 8.63 9.08
N GLY A 389 18.48 8.21 9.44
CA GLY A 389 18.25 7.10 10.36
C GLY A 389 17.30 7.44 11.50
N GLU A 390 16.76 6.40 12.10
CA GLU A 390 15.93 6.46 13.31
C GLU A 390 16.85 6.65 14.53
N ASN A 391 17.18 7.93 14.82
CA ASN A 391 18.14 8.31 15.86
C ASN A 391 17.68 9.58 16.61
N ASP A 392 18.38 9.93 17.69
CA ASP A 392 18.03 11.04 18.56
C ASP A 392 18.08 12.40 17.86
N ALA A 393 18.96 12.58 16.87
CA ALA A 393 19.09 13.83 16.14
C ALA A 393 17.84 14.16 15.28
N ASN A 394 17.10 13.14 14.86
CA ASN A 394 15.89 13.28 14.06
C ASN A 394 14.60 13.14 14.87
N LYS A 395 14.69 12.85 16.19
CA LYS A 395 13.55 12.48 17.02
C LYS A 395 12.60 13.63 17.30
N TYR A 396 13.14 14.82 17.58
CA TYR A 396 12.37 15.96 18.04
C TYR A 396 12.02 16.94 16.93
N ASP A 397 12.88 17.06 15.95
CA ASP A 397 12.69 17.86 14.74
C ASP A 397 13.71 17.45 13.67
N ALA A 398 13.28 17.42 12.42
CA ALA A 398 14.16 17.23 11.26
C ALA A 398 13.52 17.82 9.99
N ASP A 399 14.33 18.03 8.94
CA ASP A 399 13.84 18.51 7.66
C ASP A 399 12.96 17.48 6.98
N LEU A 400 11.99 17.96 6.21
CA LEU A 400 11.07 17.11 5.44
C LEU A 400 11.47 17.08 3.98
N TYR A 401 11.45 15.89 3.39
CA TYR A 401 11.74 15.67 1.98
C TYR A 401 10.62 14.83 1.35
N ASP A 402 9.95 15.38 0.37
CA ASP A 402 9.01 14.66 -0.47
C ASP A 402 9.74 13.87 -1.55
N SER A 403 9.37 12.62 -1.74
CA SER A 403 9.98 11.78 -2.76
C SER A 403 9.17 11.78 -4.07
N LYS A 404 9.82 11.43 -5.17
CA LYS A 404 9.09 11.14 -6.43
C LYS A 404 8.13 9.96 -6.29
N THR A 405 8.38 9.05 -5.35
CA THR A 405 7.47 7.94 -5.03
C THR A 405 6.13 8.44 -4.47
N LEU A 406 6.16 9.46 -3.59
CA LEU A 406 4.95 10.13 -3.11
C LEU A 406 4.10 10.63 -4.29
N TRP A 407 4.70 11.41 -5.18
CA TRP A 407 4.00 12.03 -6.29
C TRP A 407 3.57 11.05 -7.38
N ALA A 408 4.39 10.01 -7.67
CA ALA A 408 4.02 8.93 -8.58
C ALA A 408 2.84 8.08 -8.04
N MET A 409 2.79 7.83 -6.73
CA MET A 409 1.62 7.25 -6.10
C MET A 409 0.41 8.20 -6.20
N GLY A 410 0.64 9.50 -6.08
CA GLY A 410 -0.37 10.55 -6.27
C GLY A 410 -1.00 10.56 -7.66
N ASN A 411 -0.26 10.14 -8.71
CA ASN A 411 -0.82 9.93 -10.04
C ASN A 411 -1.96 8.90 -10.07
N TYR A 412 -1.98 7.97 -9.13
CA TYR A 412 -3.08 7.03 -8.92
C TYR A 412 -4.06 7.55 -7.85
N SER A 413 -3.60 7.71 -6.61
CA SER A 413 -4.45 7.85 -5.42
C SER A 413 -5.38 9.08 -5.47
N ARG A 414 -4.89 10.19 -6.05
CA ARG A 414 -5.66 11.42 -6.13
C ARG A 414 -6.78 11.36 -7.16
N PHE A 415 -6.57 10.65 -8.27
CA PHE A 415 -7.47 10.67 -9.42
C PHE A 415 -8.32 9.42 -9.51
N VAL A 416 -7.81 8.27 -9.09
CA VAL A 416 -8.54 7.00 -9.03
C VAL A 416 -9.21 6.90 -7.67
N ARG A 417 -10.46 7.38 -7.60
CA ARG A 417 -11.19 7.47 -6.34
C ARG A 417 -12.01 6.20 -6.05
N PRO A 418 -12.37 5.97 -4.77
CA PRO A 418 -13.26 4.87 -4.39
C PRO A 418 -14.51 4.82 -5.26
N GLY A 419 -14.83 3.62 -5.77
CA GLY A 419 -15.98 3.39 -6.65
C GLY A 419 -15.68 3.45 -8.15
N MET A 420 -14.53 3.98 -8.59
CA MET A 420 -14.13 3.91 -9.99
C MET A 420 -13.86 2.48 -10.43
N LYS A 421 -14.28 2.13 -11.64
CA LYS A 421 -14.02 0.81 -12.23
C LYS A 421 -12.82 0.85 -13.14
N ARG A 422 -11.93 -0.14 -13.04
CA ARG A 422 -10.90 -0.33 -14.06
C ARG A 422 -11.55 -0.69 -15.38
N ILE A 423 -11.06 -0.11 -16.48
CA ILE A 423 -11.53 -0.36 -17.85
C ILE A 423 -10.39 -0.91 -18.70
N GLU A 424 -10.77 -1.51 -19.85
CA GLU A 424 -9.79 -1.88 -20.86
C GLU A 424 -9.11 -0.63 -21.41
N ALA A 425 -7.77 -0.65 -21.43
CA ALA A 425 -6.96 0.40 -22.02
C ALA A 425 -5.63 -0.16 -22.52
N SER A 426 -5.16 0.32 -23.65
CA SER A 426 -3.86 -0.02 -24.22
C SER A 426 -3.20 1.20 -24.87
N ILE A 427 -1.86 1.15 -24.98
CA ILE A 427 -1.05 2.15 -25.64
C ILE A 427 -0.05 1.47 -26.57
N THR A 428 0.22 2.09 -27.71
CA THR A 428 1.15 1.51 -28.72
C THR A 428 2.63 1.73 -28.39
N GLN A 429 2.95 2.58 -27.39
CA GLN A 429 4.35 2.84 -26.97
C GLN A 429 4.90 1.67 -26.13
N PRO A 430 5.98 0.97 -26.57
CA PRO A 430 6.46 -0.27 -25.93
C PRO A 430 6.90 -0.10 -24.48
N ASP A 431 7.55 1.02 -24.14
CA ASP A 431 8.10 1.29 -22.81
C ASP A 431 7.12 2.07 -21.90
N CYS A 432 5.85 2.11 -22.28
CA CYS A 432 4.81 2.80 -21.53
C CYS A 432 3.70 1.82 -21.12
N LEU A 433 3.45 1.71 -19.80
CA LEU A 433 2.32 1.00 -19.27
C LEU A 433 1.14 1.96 -19.14
N ILE A 434 -0.09 1.45 -19.28
CA ILE A 434 -1.31 2.24 -19.09
C ILE A 434 -2.33 1.48 -18.25
N THR A 435 -3.02 2.18 -17.37
CA THR A 435 -4.18 1.67 -16.64
C THR A 435 -5.32 2.68 -16.75
N GLY A 436 -6.49 2.24 -17.20
CA GLY A 436 -7.68 3.08 -17.38
C GLY A 436 -8.73 2.84 -16.31
N PHE A 437 -9.45 3.90 -15.91
CA PHE A 437 -10.54 3.86 -14.93
C PHE A 437 -11.68 4.77 -15.34
N THR A 438 -12.89 4.46 -14.89
CA THR A 438 -14.10 5.28 -15.12
C THR A 438 -15.02 5.30 -13.92
N ASP A 439 -15.71 6.43 -13.70
CA ASP A 439 -16.87 6.58 -12.80
C ASP A 439 -18.11 7.05 -13.56
N GLN A 440 -18.13 6.94 -14.88
CA GLN A 440 -19.14 7.44 -15.82
C GLN A 440 -19.17 8.98 -15.98
N LYS A 441 -18.59 9.74 -15.04
CA LYS A 441 -18.46 11.20 -15.11
C LYS A 441 -17.10 11.61 -15.67
N SER A 442 -16.11 10.76 -15.46
CA SER A 442 -14.74 10.98 -15.94
C SER A 442 -14.05 9.65 -16.27
N ASN A 443 -13.11 9.73 -17.20
CA ASN A 443 -12.18 8.67 -17.49
C ASN A 443 -10.78 9.11 -17.06
N VAL A 444 -10.09 8.25 -16.32
CA VAL A 444 -8.75 8.50 -15.81
C VAL A 444 -7.80 7.46 -16.40
N PHE A 445 -6.70 7.90 -16.98
CA PHE A 445 -5.66 7.03 -17.50
C PHE A 445 -4.34 7.38 -16.83
N VAL A 446 -3.69 6.37 -16.24
CA VAL A 446 -2.36 6.53 -15.66
C VAL A 446 -1.35 5.84 -16.56
N LEU A 447 -0.39 6.62 -17.06
CA LEU A 447 0.72 6.20 -17.91
C LEU A 447 1.98 6.12 -17.08
N VAL A 448 2.72 5.01 -17.20
CA VAL A 448 4.06 4.84 -16.60
C VAL A 448 5.05 4.68 -17.73
N ASN A 449 5.70 5.78 -18.12
CA ASN A 449 6.71 5.79 -19.17
C ASN A 449 8.10 5.52 -18.58
N THR A 450 8.67 4.37 -18.89
CA THR A 450 10.03 4.00 -18.47
C THR A 450 11.08 4.25 -19.55
N GLY A 451 10.65 4.67 -20.75
CA GLY A 451 11.49 4.94 -21.90
C GLY A 451 11.72 6.42 -22.17
N ASN A 452 12.01 6.73 -23.43
CA ASN A 452 12.21 8.08 -23.91
C ASN A 452 10.92 8.91 -23.92
N ALA A 453 11.05 10.23 -23.99
CA ALA A 453 9.91 11.11 -24.22
C ALA A 453 9.26 10.82 -25.58
N PHE A 454 7.95 10.94 -25.62
CA PHE A 454 7.18 10.77 -26.87
C PHE A 454 5.98 11.71 -26.92
N GLU A 455 5.49 11.89 -28.12
CA GLU A 455 4.28 12.65 -28.38
C GLU A 455 3.16 11.70 -28.77
N MET A 456 1.98 11.90 -28.22
CA MET A 456 0.78 11.14 -28.58
C MET A 456 -0.36 12.08 -28.97
N ASN A 457 -1.25 11.59 -29.80
CA ASN A 457 -2.48 12.32 -30.09
C ASN A 457 -3.42 12.32 -28.89
N SER A 458 -4.14 13.41 -28.71
CA SER A 458 -5.21 13.47 -27.71
C SER A 458 -6.21 12.35 -27.94
N PRO A 459 -6.51 11.50 -26.94
CA PRO A 459 -7.49 10.42 -27.07
C PRO A 459 -8.94 10.93 -27.04
N SER A 460 -9.15 12.24 -26.95
CA SER A 460 -10.47 12.89 -26.90
C SER A 460 -10.41 14.26 -27.53
N GLN A 461 -11.57 14.72 -28.11
CA GLN A 461 -11.76 16.10 -28.55
C GLN A 461 -12.09 17.07 -27.41
N HIS A 462 -12.40 16.53 -26.22
CA HIS A 462 -12.63 17.31 -25.01
C HIS A 462 -11.32 17.79 -24.39
N VAL A 463 -11.42 18.75 -23.48
CA VAL A 463 -10.29 19.20 -22.69
C VAL A 463 -9.77 18.05 -21.83
N ILE A 464 -8.49 17.74 -21.95
CA ILE A 464 -7.81 16.79 -21.11
C ILE A 464 -7.01 17.56 -20.08
N LYS A 465 -7.17 17.20 -18.81
CA LYS A 465 -6.32 17.64 -17.73
C LYS A 465 -5.20 16.59 -17.56
N THR A 466 -3.96 17.04 -17.61
CA THR A 466 -2.80 16.17 -17.39
C THR A 466 -2.09 16.54 -16.10
N TYR A 467 -1.58 15.53 -15.41
CA TYR A 467 -0.83 15.69 -14.16
C TYR A 467 0.43 14.82 -14.26
N THR A 468 1.59 15.46 -14.26
CA THR A 468 2.85 14.81 -14.55
C THR A 468 3.77 14.80 -13.35
N THR A 469 4.30 13.61 -13.04
CA THR A 469 5.44 13.41 -12.13
C THR A 469 6.65 12.98 -12.97
N ALA A 470 7.71 13.78 -12.93
CA ALA A 470 8.98 13.56 -13.62
C ALA A 470 10.11 14.21 -12.80
N GLU A 471 11.34 14.20 -13.28
CA GLU A 471 12.50 14.72 -12.52
C GLU A 471 12.25 16.10 -11.89
N ASN A 472 11.71 17.04 -12.65
CA ASN A 472 11.44 18.41 -12.19
C ASN A 472 9.93 18.72 -12.07
N GLN A 473 9.09 17.70 -11.94
CA GLN A 473 7.62 17.85 -11.90
C GLN A 473 7.04 17.00 -10.77
N HIS A 474 6.05 17.56 -10.04
CA HIS A 474 5.34 16.94 -8.92
C HIS A 474 3.83 17.07 -9.16
N LEU A 475 3.23 16.11 -9.85
CA LEU A 475 1.84 16.20 -10.32
C LEU A 475 1.53 17.51 -11.05
N THR A 476 2.50 18.02 -11.81
CA THR A 476 2.39 19.32 -12.50
C THR A 476 1.19 19.29 -13.44
N PHE A 477 0.29 20.23 -13.24
CA PHE A 477 -0.95 20.36 -14.00
C PHE A 477 -0.72 21.02 -15.37
N GLN A 478 -1.38 20.49 -16.39
CA GLN A 478 -1.54 21.13 -17.69
C GLN A 478 -2.93 20.84 -18.26
N SER A 479 -3.44 21.72 -19.11
CA SER A 479 -4.71 21.55 -19.82
C SER A 479 -4.45 21.50 -21.33
N VAL A 480 -4.90 20.44 -21.98
CA VAL A 480 -4.71 20.22 -23.42
C VAL A 480 -6.09 20.15 -24.10
N ARG A 481 -6.27 20.91 -25.18
CA ARG A 481 -7.47 20.86 -26.01
C ARG A 481 -7.09 20.60 -27.47
N ASN A 482 -7.66 19.57 -28.08
CA ASN A 482 -7.50 19.21 -29.50
C ASN A 482 -6.03 19.25 -29.97
N GLY A 483 -5.14 18.56 -29.27
CA GLY A 483 -3.74 18.67 -29.54
C GLY A 483 -2.98 17.40 -29.29
N LYS A 484 -1.67 17.55 -29.30
CA LYS A 484 -0.74 16.51 -28.95
C LYS A 484 -0.36 16.63 -27.48
N ILE A 485 -0.21 15.49 -26.83
CA ILE A 485 0.22 15.37 -25.44
C ILE A 485 1.68 14.96 -25.44
N GLN A 486 2.52 15.73 -24.77
CA GLN A 486 3.92 15.40 -24.56
C GLN A 486 4.04 14.55 -23.29
N VAL A 487 4.49 13.32 -23.42
CA VAL A 487 4.79 12.42 -22.30
C VAL A 487 6.30 12.44 -22.07
N PRO A 488 6.77 13.00 -20.94
CA PRO A 488 8.20 13.07 -20.67
C PRO A 488 8.85 11.69 -20.54
N ALA A 489 10.15 11.62 -20.79
CA ALA A 489 10.95 10.44 -20.48
C ALA A 489 10.90 10.15 -18.97
N SER A 490 10.95 8.89 -18.60
CA SER A 490 11.04 8.47 -17.19
C SER A 490 10.01 9.19 -16.30
N SER A 491 8.69 9.07 -16.63
CA SER A 491 7.62 9.82 -15.98
C SER A 491 6.42 8.95 -15.64
N VAL A 492 5.61 9.44 -14.71
CA VAL A 492 4.22 8.98 -14.48
C VAL A 492 3.28 10.13 -14.82
N MET A 493 2.31 9.89 -15.68
CA MET A 493 1.37 10.91 -16.11
C MET A 493 -0.07 10.41 -15.96
N THR A 494 -0.92 11.25 -15.39
CA THR A 494 -2.36 10.99 -15.32
C THR A 494 -3.10 11.90 -16.29
N LEU A 495 -3.96 11.31 -17.09
CA LEU A 495 -4.90 12.01 -17.97
C LEU A 495 -6.29 11.92 -17.35
N VAL A 496 -6.99 13.03 -17.23
CA VAL A 496 -8.38 13.11 -16.77
C VAL A 496 -9.23 13.70 -17.87
N ILE A 497 -10.19 12.91 -18.37
CA ILE A 497 -11.14 13.28 -19.43
C ILE A 497 -12.53 13.32 -18.82
N GLN A 498 -13.17 14.47 -18.80
CA GLN A 498 -14.56 14.59 -18.35
C GLN A 498 -15.48 13.94 -19.40
N SER A 499 -16.39 13.09 -18.96
CA SER A 499 -17.49 12.62 -19.79
C SER A 499 -18.53 13.73 -19.94
N ASN A 500 -19.21 13.78 -21.10
CA ASN A 500 -20.27 14.75 -21.35
C ASN A 500 -21.52 14.49 -20.49
#